data_c4b2876369b2e4adf0d49a4be8b74517
#
_entry.id   c4b2876369b2e4adf0d49a4be8b74517
#
_cell.length_a   1.000
_cell.length_b   1.000
_cell.length_c   1.000
_cell.angle_alpha   90.00
_cell.angle_beta   90.00
_cell.angle_gamma   90.00
#
_symmetry.space_group_name_H-M   'P 1'
#
loop_
_entity.id
_entity.type
_entity.pdbx_description
1 polymer ?
#
loop_
_entity_poly.entity_id
_entity_poly.type
_entity_poly.pdbx_seq_one_letter_code
_entity_poly.pdbx_strand_id
1 'polypeptide(L)' 'MSVEWITLRNQRDALLMMSDRKMLWDSPLTDAEKQEWATYRQSLRDLPANTTDPANPNWPSPPN' A
#
# COMPACT_ATOMS: atom_id res chain seq x y z
N MET A 1 16.06 -15.46 -0.57
CA MET A 1 14.73 -14.86 -0.32
C MET A 1 13.68 -15.75 -0.97
N SER A 2 12.59 -16.05 -0.28
CA SER A 2 11.57 -16.95 -0.82
C SER A 2 10.73 -16.27 -1.89
N VAL A 3 10.10 -17.08 -2.75
CA VAL A 3 9.23 -16.58 -3.81
C VAL A 3 8.06 -15.79 -3.22
N GLU A 4 7.54 -16.23 -2.08
CA GLU A 4 6.41 -15.57 -1.42
C GLU A 4 6.76 -14.15 -0.99
N TRP A 5 7.98 -13.92 -0.47
CA TRP A 5 8.42 -12.58 -0.10
C TRP A 5 8.59 -11.69 -1.33
N ILE A 6 9.13 -12.23 -2.41
CA ILE A 6 9.29 -11.49 -3.67
C ILE A 6 7.90 -11.11 -4.22
N THR A 7 6.98 -12.06 -4.24
CA THR A 7 5.62 -11.82 -4.74
C THR A 7 4.92 -10.75 -3.90
N LEU A 8 5.03 -10.85 -2.57
CA LEU A 8 4.42 -9.87 -1.66
C LEU A 8 4.93 -8.47 -1.95
N ARG A 9 6.25 -8.31 -2.07
CA ARG A 9 6.85 -7.00 -2.32
C ARG A 9 6.46 -6.45 -3.69
N ASN A 10 6.40 -7.30 -4.70
CA ASN A 10 6.00 -6.88 -6.04
C ASN A 10 4.55 -6.40 -6.06
N GLN A 11 3.65 -7.11 -5.40
CA GLN A 11 2.25 -6.71 -5.28
C GLN A 11 2.12 -5.40 -4.50
N ARG A 12 2.85 -5.28 -3.38
CA ARG A 12 2.89 -4.06 -2.60
C ARG A 12 3.34 -2.87 -3.43
N ASP A 13 4.43 -3.05 -4.18
CA ASP A 13 4.99 -1.97 -4.99
C ASP A 13 4.02 -1.54 -6.09
N ALA A 14 3.29 -2.50 -6.69
CA ALA A 14 2.27 -2.18 -7.67
C ALA A 14 1.13 -1.36 -7.06
N LEU A 15 0.70 -1.72 -5.85
CA LEU A 15 -0.35 -0.98 -5.15
C LEU A 15 0.13 0.43 -4.78
N LEU A 16 1.38 0.56 -4.34
CA LEU A 16 1.95 1.88 -4.06
C LEU A 16 1.99 2.74 -5.33
N MET A 17 2.40 2.16 -6.44
CA MET A 17 2.45 2.86 -7.72
C MET A 17 1.05 3.32 -8.15
N MET A 18 0.04 2.46 -8.01
CA MET A 18 -1.33 2.81 -8.34
C MET A 18 -1.85 3.95 -7.48
N SER A 19 -1.46 3.98 -6.20
CA SER A 19 -1.91 5.01 -5.29
C SER A 19 -1.17 6.34 -5.47
N ASP A 20 -0.03 6.35 -6.17
CA ASP A 20 0.71 7.60 -6.42
C ASP A 20 -0.16 8.64 -7.11
N ARG A 21 -1.02 8.22 -8.01
CA ARG A 21 -1.92 9.13 -8.73
C ARG A 21 -2.86 9.85 -7.79
N LYS A 22 -3.22 9.22 -6.66
CA LYS A 22 -4.13 9.81 -5.67
C LYS A 22 -3.44 10.86 -4.83
N MET A 23 -2.10 10.87 -4.81
CA MET A 23 -1.31 11.77 -3.98
C MET A 23 -0.75 12.95 -4.76
N LEU A 24 -1.09 13.10 -6.03
CA LEU A 24 -0.65 14.24 -6.84
C LEU A 24 -1.27 15.52 -6.30
N TRP A 25 -0.51 16.63 -6.35
CA TRP A 25 -0.94 17.91 -5.79
C TRP A 25 -2.22 18.44 -6.42
N ASP A 26 -2.49 18.11 -7.69
CA ASP A 26 -3.66 18.53 -8.41
C ASP A 26 -4.82 17.52 -8.34
N SER A 27 -4.70 16.54 -7.45
CA SER A 27 -5.74 15.55 -7.23
C SER A 27 -7.00 16.20 -6.66
N PRO A 28 -8.21 15.79 -7.10
CA PRO A 28 -9.46 16.36 -6.58
C PRO A 28 -9.82 15.91 -5.16
N LEU A 29 -8.94 15.16 -4.50
CA LEU A 29 -9.21 14.64 -3.16
C LEU A 29 -9.21 15.78 -2.13
N THR A 30 -10.07 15.65 -1.13
CA THR A 30 -10.05 16.52 0.04
C THR A 30 -8.83 16.20 0.90
N ASP A 31 -8.50 17.09 1.84
CA ASP A 31 -7.39 16.85 2.76
C ASP A 31 -7.61 15.59 3.59
N ALA A 32 -8.87 15.34 4.02
CA ALA A 32 -9.19 14.13 4.77
C ALA A 32 -8.99 12.88 3.92
N GLU A 33 -9.40 12.92 2.65
CA GLU A 33 -9.19 11.79 1.74
C GLU A 33 -7.71 11.54 1.48
N LYS A 34 -6.92 12.61 1.31
CA LYS A 34 -5.48 12.50 1.13
C LYS A 34 -4.83 11.86 2.35
N GLN A 35 -5.31 12.20 3.56
CA GLN A 35 -4.79 11.61 4.79
C GLN A 35 -5.09 10.11 4.85
N GLU A 36 -6.29 9.70 4.43
CA GLU A 36 -6.65 8.29 4.37
C GLU A 36 -5.75 7.53 3.42
N TRP A 37 -5.46 8.09 2.25
CA TRP A 37 -4.54 7.48 1.29
C TRP A 37 -3.13 7.42 1.83
N ALA A 38 -2.68 8.45 2.53
CA ALA A 38 -1.35 8.44 3.14
C ALA A 38 -1.23 7.33 4.17
N THR A 39 -2.26 7.12 4.99
CA THR A 39 -2.30 6.04 5.97
C THR A 39 -2.26 4.68 5.29
N TYR A 40 -3.04 4.49 4.22
CA TYR A 40 -3.04 3.27 3.44
C TYR A 40 -1.66 2.98 2.87
N ARG A 41 -1.01 3.98 2.27
CA ARG A 41 0.33 3.84 1.69
C ARG A 41 1.35 3.47 2.76
N GLN A 42 1.26 4.06 3.96
CA GLN A 42 2.16 3.72 5.05
C GLN A 42 1.96 2.26 5.49
N SER A 43 0.70 1.81 5.54
CA SER A 43 0.40 0.42 5.86
C SER A 43 1.02 -0.53 4.83
N LEU A 44 1.01 -0.15 3.54
CA LEU A 44 1.66 -0.96 2.50
C LEU A 44 3.17 -1.03 2.70
N ARG A 45 3.80 0.09 3.05
CA ARG A 45 5.24 0.12 3.29
C ARG A 45 5.62 -0.77 4.47
N ASP A 46 4.78 -0.79 5.51
CA ASP A 46 5.04 -1.55 6.72
C ASP A 46 4.63 -3.02 6.60
N LEU A 47 3.92 -3.38 5.54
CA LEU A 47 3.36 -4.73 5.40
C LEU A 47 4.42 -5.84 5.52
N PRO A 48 5.59 -5.75 4.84
CA PRO A 48 6.58 -6.82 4.98
C PRO A 48 7.08 -6.98 6.42
N ALA A 49 7.25 -5.89 7.14
CA ALA A 49 7.72 -5.94 8.53
C ALA A 49 6.67 -6.54 9.47
N ASN A 50 5.39 -6.37 9.13
CA ASN A 50 4.28 -6.84 9.96
C ASN A 50 3.74 -8.20 9.52
N THR A 51 4.29 -8.78 8.45
CA THR A 51 3.85 -10.06 7.93
C THR A 51 4.73 -11.17 8.45
N THR A 52 4.15 -12.16 9.12
CA THR A 52 4.86 -13.34 9.57
C THR A 52 4.85 -14.45 8.54
N ASP A 53 3.76 -14.54 7.77
CA ASP A 53 3.60 -15.54 6.71
C ASP A 53 3.40 -14.84 5.37
N PRO A 54 4.44 -14.80 4.52
CA PRO A 54 4.34 -14.08 3.25
C PRO A 54 3.36 -14.70 2.25
N ALA A 55 2.95 -15.95 2.46
CA ALA A 55 1.94 -16.58 1.62
C ALA A 55 0.53 -16.09 1.96
N ASN A 56 0.34 -15.56 3.17
CA ASN A 56 -0.96 -15.08 3.65
C ASN A 56 -0.82 -13.71 4.30
N PRO A 57 -0.43 -12.68 3.53
CA PRO A 57 -0.30 -11.34 4.07
C PRO A 57 -1.66 -10.72 4.36
N ASN A 58 -1.70 -9.85 5.34
CA ASN A 58 -2.93 -9.13 5.70
C ASN A 58 -2.96 -7.79 4.97
N TRP A 59 -3.46 -7.79 3.74
CA TRP A 59 -3.47 -6.60 2.90
C TRP A 59 -4.37 -5.52 3.48
N PRO A 60 -3.88 -4.26 3.58
CA PRO A 60 -4.74 -3.16 4.00
C PRO A 60 -5.80 -2.87 2.94
N SER A 61 -6.93 -2.32 3.36
CA SER A 61 -8.01 -1.93 2.45
C SER A 61 -7.78 -0.51 1.97
N PRO A 62 -7.86 -0.26 0.64
CA PRO A 62 -7.70 1.11 0.14
C PRO A 62 -8.90 1.97 0.51
N PRO A 63 -8.70 3.29 0.67
CA PRO A 63 -9.83 4.22 0.82
C PRO A 63 -10.69 4.24 -0.44
N ASN A 64 -11.93 4.63 -0.29
CA ASN A 64 -12.85 4.73 -1.42
C ASN A 64 -12.51 5.88 -2.34
#